data_521c19c878bd49beee660f2152df19c6
#
_entry.id   521c19c878bd49beee660f2152df19c6
#
_cell.length_a   1.000
_cell.length_b   1.000
_cell.length_c   1.000
_cell.angle_alpha   90.00
_cell.angle_beta   90.00
_cell.angle_gamma   90.00
#
_symmetry.space_group_name_H-M   'P 1'
#
loop_
_entity.id
_entity.type
_entity.pdbx_description
1 polymer ?
#
loop_
_entity_poly.entity_id
_entity_poly.type
_entity_poly.pdbx_seq_one_letter_code
_entity_poly.pdbx_strand_id
1 'polypeptide(L)'
;IFILVLQFFARRSMGGGGAQGALSFTKSKAKVYVPDDESKVTFADVAGVDEAKDELTEIVDFLKKPERYTDIGARIPKGVLLVGPPGTGKTLLSKAVAGEAEVPFFIISGSEFVELFVGAGAARVRDLFEQAKKKAPCIIFIDELDAIGKSRSGSMGVVGGNDEREQTLNQLLTEMDGFASADKPVIVLAATNQPEVLDAALLRPGRFDRQVLVDRPDLSGRKTILDIYTKKVKLADSIDLDSIAQATSGFAGADLANMVNEAALLAARAKRTSVEQQDLSEAIERVV
;
A
#
# COMPACT_ATOMS: atom_id res chain seq x y z
N ILE A 1 17.01 53.24 27.79
CA ILE A 1 15.99 52.96 26.75
C ILE A 1 16.56 51.96 25.75
N PHE A 2 17.79 52.10 25.26
CA PHE A 2 18.41 51.22 24.26
C PHE A 2 18.55 49.73 24.73
N ILE A 3 18.90 49.53 26.00
CA ILE A 3 19.04 48.20 26.61
C ILE A 3 17.69 47.49 26.73
N LEU A 4 16.61 48.20 27.01
CA LEU A 4 15.27 47.62 27.10
C LEU A 4 14.72 47.19 25.72
N VAL A 5 15.05 47.94 24.67
CA VAL A 5 14.69 47.60 23.28
C VAL A 5 15.48 46.38 22.83
N LEU A 6 16.75 46.27 23.16
CA LEU A 6 17.58 45.09 22.85
C LEU A 6 17.09 43.83 23.56
N GLN A 7 16.70 43.94 24.84
CA GLN A 7 16.10 42.80 25.57
C GLN A 7 14.73 42.39 25.03
N PHE A 8 13.95 43.34 24.54
CA PHE A 8 12.65 43.04 23.91
C PHE A 8 12.81 42.29 22.58
N PHE A 9 13.78 42.69 21.75
CA PHE A 9 14.12 42.01 20.51
C PHE A 9 14.76 40.63 20.77
N ALA A 10 15.64 40.50 21.73
CA ALA A 10 16.23 39.20 22.12
C ALA A 10 15.20 38.21 22.65
N ARG A 11 14.23 38.65 23.45
CA ARG A 11 13.09 37.79 23.88
C ARG A 11 12.17 37.39 22.74
N ARG A 12 11.97 38.23 21.73
CA ARG A 12 11.13 37.93 20.58
C ARG A 12 11.80 37.00 19.56
N SER A 13 13.13 37.05 19.50
CA SER A 13 13.95 36.17 18.66
C SER A 13 14.14 34.77 19.27
N MET A 14 14.06 34.61 20.58
CA MET A 14 14.17 33.31 21.28
C MET A 14 12.83 32.66 21.59
N GLY A 15 11.69 33.29 21.24
CA GLY A 15 10.34 32.80 21.48
C GLY A 15 9.71 32.20 20.22
N GLY A 16 9.88 30.90 19.98
CA GLY A 16 8.83 30.12 19.35
C GLY A 16 8.88 29.87 17.85
N GLY A 17 10.02 29.57 17.24
CA GLY A 17 10.02 29.16 15.83
C GLY A 17 10.84 27.90 15.49
N GLY A 18 11.88 27.61 16.26
CA GLY A 18 12.83 26.56 15.92
C GLY A 18 12.44 25.15 16.36
N ALA A 19 11.80 25.01 17.49
CA ALA A 19 11.49 23.69 18.05
C ALA A 19 10.24 23.03 17.45
N GLN A 20 9.23 23.81 17.07
CA GLN A 20 8.04 23.28 16.42
C GLN A 20 8.28 22.86 14.96
N GLY A 21 9.18 23.54 14.23
CA GLY A 21 9.60 23.17 12.89
C GLY A 21 10.35 21.85 12.88
N ALA A 22 11.32 21.67 13.79
CA ALA A 22 12.11 20.44 13.88
C ALA A 22 11.27 19.20 14.25
N LEU A 23 10.23 19.35 15.08
CA LEU A 23 9.32 18.27 15.47
C LEU A 23 8.35 17.86 14.34
N SER A 24 8.11 18.71 13.35
CA SER A 24 7.22 18.38 12.23
C SER A 24 7.88 17.43 11.22
N PHE A 25 9.20 17.42 11.09
CA PHE A 25 9.94 16.55 10.16
C PHE A 25 9.97 15.08 10.62
N THR A 26 9.78 14.81 11.91
CA THR A 26 9.80 13.46 12.49
C THR A 26 8.44 12.79 12.56
N LYS A 27 7.35 13.52 12.30
CA LYS A 27 6.00 12.94 12.30
C LYS A 27 5.76 12.13 11.04
N SER A 28 5.14 10.97 11.24
CA SER A 28 4.67 10.14 10.13
C SER A 28 3.69 10.92 9.25
N LYS A 29 3.86 10.83 7.94
CA LYS A 29 2.92 11.35 6.93
C LYS A 29 1.87 10.30 6.54
N ALA A 30 1.80 9.18 7.28
CA ALA A 30 0.86 8.11 6.97
C ALA A 30 -0.56 8.65 6.88
N LYS A 31 -1.23 8.32 5.79
CA LYS A 31 -2.66 8.61 5.63
C LYS A 31 -3.43 7.56 6.40
N VAL A 32 -4.26 8.00 7.34
CA VAL A 32 -5.16 7.11 8.07
C VAL A 32 -6.46 7.06 7.30
N TYR A 33 -6.78 5.90 6.77
CA TYR A 33 -8.06 5.61 6.17
C TYR A 33 -8.90 4.83 7.19
N VAL A 34 -10.00 5.40 7.60
CA VAL A 34 -11.02 4.72 8.39
C VAL A 34 -12.12 4.36 7.40
N PRO A 35 -12.46 3.09 7.23
CA PRO A 35 -13.51 2.69 6.30
C PRO A 35 -14.85 3.29 6.76
N ASP A 36 -15.35 4.28 6.02
CA ASP A 36 -16.73 4.76 6.13
C ASP A 36 -17.59 4.03 5.11
N ASP A 37 -18.89 3.86 5.38
CA ASP A 37 -19.79 3.07 4.51
C ASP A 37 -19.80 3.53 3.04
N GLU A 38 -19.56 4.82 2.78
CA GLU A 38 -19.54 5.38 1.41
C GLU A 38 -18.21 5.15 0.66
N SER A 39 -17.10 4.91 1.36
CA SER A 39 -15.75 4.76 0.79
C SER A 39 -15.14 3.38 1.01
N LYS A 40 -15.91 2.46 1.59
CA LYS A 40 -15.46 1.12 1.96
C LYS A 40 -15.14 0.30 0.70
N VAL A 41 -13.88 -0.09 0.56
CA VAL A 41 -13.44 -1.05 -0.46
C VAL A 41 -13.50 -2.45 0.14
N THR A 42 -14.09 -3.39 -0.58
CA THR A 42 -14.27 -4.79 -0.14
C THR A 42 -13.69 -5.76 -1.15
N PHE A 43 -13.68 -7.06 -0.84
CA PHE A 43 -13.24 -8.09 -1.79
C PHE A 43 -14.11 -8.17 -3.05
N ALA A 44 -15.33 -7.63 -3.04
CA ALA A 44 -16.17 -7.52 -4.22
C ALA A 44 -15.64 -6.51 -5.25
N ASP A 45 -14.85 -5.53 -4.81
CA ASP A 45 -14.23 -4.51 -5.67
C ASP A 45 -12.90 -4.97 -6.27
N VAL A 46 -12.40 -6.12 -5.84
CA VAL A 46 -11.14 -6.72 -6.28
C VAL A 46 -11.43 -7.98 -7.09
N ALA A 47 -10.84 -8.10 -8.25
CA ALA A 47 -11.03 -9.26 -9.13
C ALA A 47 -9.70 -9.77 -9.70
N GLY A 48 -9.68 -11.05 -10.12
CA GLY A 48 -8.55 -11.67 -10.80
C GLY A 48 -7.37 -12.04 -9.89
N VAL A 49 -7.59 -12.12 -8.58
CA VAL A 49 -6.59 -12.47 -7.56
C VAL A 49 -7.23 -13.33 -6.46
N ASP A 50 -8.03 -14.33 -6.86
CA ASP A 50 -8.86 -15.08 -5.92
C ASP A 50 -8.03 -15.88 -4.92
N GLU A 51 -6.92 -16.49 -5.34
CA GLU A 51 -5.99 -17.20 -4.45
C GLU A 51 -5.43 -16.26 -3.36
N ALA A 52 -5.03 -15.04 -3.74
CA ALA A 52 -4.55 -14.05 -2.78
C ALA A 52 -5.65 -13.58 -1.82
N LYS A 53 -6.91 -13.49 -2.29
CA LYS A 53 -8.06 -13.18 -1.41
C LYS A 53 -8.29 -14.30 -0.39
N ASP A 54 -8.23 -15.55 -0.81
CA ASP A 54 -8.43 -16.70 0.07
C ASP A 54 -7.38 -16.72 1.18
N GLU A 55 -6.09 -16.50 0.84
CA GLU A 55 -5.03 -16.42 1.83
C GLU A 55 -5.21 -15.25 2.82
N LEU A 56 -5.71 -14.10 2.34
CA LEU A 56 -5.92 -12.93 3.18
C LEU A 56 -7.23 -12.97 3.98
N THR A 57 -8.16 -13.86 3.64
CA THR A 57 -9.39 -14.07 4.41
C THR A 57 -9.10 -14.54 5.83
N GLU A 58 -8.04 -15.34 6.05
CA GLU A 58 -7.59 -15.68 7.40
C GLU A 58 -7.22 -14.46 8.24
N ILE A 59 -6.58 -13.46 7.61
CA ILE A 59 -6.20 -12.22 8.30
C ILE A 59 -7.44 -11.41 8.69
N VAL A 60 -8.43 -11.34 7.79
CA VAL A 60 -9.72 -10.69 8.06
C VAL A 60 -10.43 -11.37 9.23
N ASP A 61 -10.53 -12.71 9.20
CA ASP A 61 -11.18 -13.48 10.25
C ASP A 61 -10.50 -13.30 11.61
N PHE A 62 -9.17 -13.25 11.61
CA PHE A 62 -8.41 -12.98 12.82
C PHE A 62 -8.66 -11.58 13.39
N LEU A 63 -8.62 -10.55 12.54
CA LEU A 63 -8.88 -9.17 13.00
C LEU A 63 -10.30 -9.02 13.55
N LYS A 64 -11.27 -9.76 12.99
CA LYS A 64 -12.65 -9.77 13.48
C LYS A 64 -12.85 -10.58 14.77
N LYS A 65 -12.14 -11.70 14.92
CA LYS A 65 -12.34 -12.67 16.01
C LYS A 65 -11.00 -13.24 16.51
N PRO A 66 -10.14 -12.43 17.12
CA PRO A 66 -8.80 -12.85 17.55
C PRO A 66 -8.85 -13.97 18.60
N GLU A 67 -9.85 -13.96 19.49
CA GLU A 67 -10.02 -14.94 20.56
C GLU A 67 -10.07 -16.37 20.04
N ARG A 68 -10.75 -16.61 18.91
CA ARG A 68 -10.87 -17.94 18.30
C ARG A 68 -9.51 -18.58 18.00
N TYR A 69 -8.52 -17.78 17.66
CA TYR A 69 -7.18 -18.24 17.30
C TYR A 69 -6.28 -18.36 18.53
N THR A 70 -6.39 -17.41 19.48
CA THR A 70 -5.59 -17.40 20.70
C THR A 70 -5.98 -18.54 21.64
N ASP A 71 -7.26 -18.91 21.74
CA ASP A 71 -7.76 -19.98 22.62
C ASP A 71 -7.19 -21.36 22.24
N ILE A 72 -6.92 -21.60 20.97
CA ILE A 72 -6.29 -22.85 20.51
C ILE A 72 -4.76 -22.76 20.40
N GLY A 73 -4.16 -21.61 20.79
CA GLY A 73 -2.72 -21.39 20.77
C GLY A 73 -2.13 -21.11 19.38
N ALA A 74 -2.96 -20.74 18.41
CA ALA A 74 -2.50 -20.39 17.08
C ALA A 74 -1.70 -19.07 17.10
N ARG A 75 -0.59 -19.05 16.38
CA ARG A 75 0.21 -17.83 16.16
C ARG A 75 -0.13 -17.25 14.80
N ILE A 76 -0.59 -16.02 14.80
CA ILE A 76 -0.92 -15.31 13.58
C ILE A 76 0.28 -14.56 13.05
N PRO A 77 0.45 -14.52 11.72
CA PRO A 77 1.53 -13.75 11.12
C PRO A 77 1.40 -12.26 11.50
N LYS A 78 2.48 -11.69 12.00
CA LYS A 78 2.53 -10.25 12.31
C LYS A 78 2.63 -9.40 11.06
N GLY A 79 3.23 -9.95 10.01
CA GLY A 79 3.43 -9.30 8.73
C GLY A 79 3.17 -10.21 7.55
N VAL A 80 2.54 -9.66 6.53
CA VAL A 80 2.29 -10.32 5.25
C VAL A 80 2.88 -9.48 4.14
N LEU A 81 3.67 -10.10 3.27
CA LEU A 81 4.29 -9.46 2.12
C LEU A 81 3.51 -9.81 0.86
N LEU A 82 2.92 -8.82 0.22
CA LEU A 82 2.30 -8.95 -1.10
C LEU A 82 3.37 -8.80 -2.18
N VAL A 83 3.56 -9.85 -2.96
CA VAL A 83 4.60 -9.93 -4.00
C VAL A 83 3.93 -10.02 -5.36
N GLY A 84 4.44 -9.29 -6.35
CA GLY A 84 3.94 -9.42 -7.71
C GLY A 84 4.24 -8.23 -8.60
N PRO A 85 3.97 -8.33 -9.90
CA PRO A 85 4.22 -7.25 -10.85
C PRO A 85 3.51 -5.94 -10.51
N PRO A 86 3.97 -4.79 -10.99
CA PRO A 86 3.25 -3.54 -10.82
C PRO A 86 1.87 -3.61 -11.50
N GLY A 87 0.90 -2.85 -10.96
CA GLY A 87 -0.44 -2.77 -11.53
C GLY A 87 -1.38 -3.94 -11.24
N THR A 88 -0.95 -4.96 -10.51
CA THR A 88 -1.79 -6.14 -10.18
C THR A 88 -2.81 -5.91 -9.06
N GLY A 89 -2.83 -4.72 -8.44
CA GLY A 89 -3.84 -4.34 -7.45
C GLY A 89 -3.46 -4.60 -6.00
N LYS A 90 -2.17 -4.79 -5.65
CA LYS A 90 -1.70 -5.03 -4.26
C LYS A 90 -2.21 -3.99 -3.26
N THR A 91 -2.14 -2.72 -3.60
CA THR A 91 -2.64 -1.62 -2.76
C THR A 91 -4.17 -1.65 -2.62
N LEU A 92 -4.90 -1.99 -3.69
CA LEU A 92 -6.35 -2.13 -3.66
C LEU A 92 -6.78 -3.32 -2.80
N LEU A 93 -6.10 -4.46 -2.96
CA LEU A 93 -6.32 -5.66 -2.17
C LEU A 93 -6.08 -5.41 -0.67
N SER A 94 -5.01 -4.68 -0.31
CA SER A 94 -4.74 -4.32 1.09
C SER A 94 -5.83 -3.43 1.70
N LYS A 95 -6.39 -2.49 0.91
CA LYS A 95 -7.55 -1.70 1.33
C LYS A 95 -8.80 -2.55 1.51
N ALA A 96 -9.01 -3.52 0.62
CA ALA A 96 -10.14 -4.44 0.72
C ALA A 96 -10.06 -5.31 1.98
N VAL A 97 -8.88 -5.78 2.35
CA VAL A 97 -8.66 -6.51 3.62
C VAL A 97 -9.08 -5.66 4.82
N ALA A 98 -8.67 -4.39 4.85
CA ALA A 98 -9.03 -3.47 5.94
C ALA A 98 -10.53 -3.17 5.95
N GLY A 99 -11.14 -2.99 4.76
CA GLY A 99 -12.57 -2.80 4.61
C GLY A 99 -13.37 -4.00 5.06
N GLU A 100 -12.97 -5.21 4.66
CA GLU A 100 -13.62 -6.45 5.14
C GLU A 100 -13.48 -6.63 6.65
N ALA A 101 -12.30 -6.34 7.20
CA ALA A 101 -12.05 -6.46 8.64
C ALA A 101 -12.68 -5.33 9.46
N GLU A 102 -13.12 -4.24 8.83
CA GLU A 102 -13.67 -3.03 9.46
C GLU A 102 -12.72 -2.38 10.48
N VAL A 103 -11.43 -2.38 10.15
CA VAL A 103 -10.39 -1.82 11.01
C VAL A 103 -9.73 -0.60 10.36
N PRO A 104 -9.17 0.33 11.16
CA PRO A 104 -8.37 1.45 10.65
C PRO A 104 -7.19 0.97 9.79
N PHE A 105 -6.96 1.68 8.70
CA PHE A 105 -5.91 1.39 7.73
C PHE A 105 -4.94 2.56 7.62
N PHE A 106 -3.67 2.30 7.95
CA PHE A 106 -2.59 3.27 7.82
C PHE A 106 -1.83 2.96 6.53
N ILE A 107 -1.77 3.90 5.60
CA ILE A 107 -1.04 3.73 4.33
C ILE A 107 0.14 4.68 4.27
N ILE A 108 1.30 4.14 3.89
CA ILE A 108 2.53 4.89 3.66
C ILE A 108 3.33 4.22 2.54
N SER A 109 4.07 5.00 1.76
CA SER A 109 5.07 4.46 0.82
C SER A 109 6.42 4.29 1.52
N GLY A 110 7.14 3.20 1.23
CA GLY A 110 8.52 3.00 1.68
C GLY A 110 9.44 4.16 1.31
N SER A 111 9.18 4.81 0.18
CA SER A 111 9.92 6.00 -0.25
C SER A 111 9.77 7.21 0.69
N GLU A 112 8.65 7.29 1.42
CA GLU A 112 8.41 8.38 2.39
C GLU A 112 9.27 8.27 3.65
N PHE A 113 9.89 7.12 3.87
CA PHE A 113 10.85 6.93 4.97
C PHE A 113 12.27 7.30 4.57
N VAL A 114 12.57 7.43 3.27
CA VAL A 114 13.91 7.82 2.78
C VAL A 114 14.04 9.33 2.84
N GLU A 115 14.91 9.81 3.72
CA GLU A 115 15.13 11.23 3.95
C GLU A 115 16.62 11.58 3.83
N LEU A 116 16.91 12.88 3.66
CA LEU A 116 18.29 13.39 3.63
C LEU A 116 18.92 13.50 5.02
N PHE A 117 18.10 13.52 6.07
CA PHE A 117 18.56 13.68 7.45
C PHE A 117 18.61 12.33 8.16
N VAL A 118 19.79 11.97 8.65
CA VAL A 118 20.01 10.72 9.40
C VAL A 118 19.08 10.64 10.60
N GLY A 119 18.37 9.52 10.70
CA GLY A 119 17.43 9.22 11.78
C GLY A 119 16.01 9.73 11.60
N ALA A 120 15.71 10.54 10.59
CA ALA A 120 14.35 11.02 10.34
C ALA A 120 13.41 9.89 9.91
N GLY A 121 13.86 8.99 9.04
CA GLY A 121 13.10 7.81 8.63
C GLY A 121 12.79 6.87 9.81
N ALA A 122 13.78 6.56 10.63
CA ALA A 122 13.60 5.76 11.83
C ALA A 122 12.59 6.39 12.82
N ALA A 123 12.63 7.72 13.00
CA ALA A 123 11.67 8.42 13.84
C ALA A 123 10.25 8.34 13.29
N ARG A 124 10.06 8.43 11.97
CA ARG A 124 8.75 8.26 11.32
C ARG A 124 8.21 6.85 11.45
N VAL A 125 9.05 5.83 11.31
CA VAL A 125 8.65 4.44 11.55
C VAL A 125 8.12 4.32 12.97
N ARG A 126 8.84 4.79 13.98
CA ARG A 126 8.42 4.74 15.39
C ARG A 126 7.08 5.46 15.60
N ASP A 127 6.93 6.67 15.08
CA ASP A 127 5.69 7.46 15.21
C ASP A 127 4.49 6.75 14.56
N LEU A 128 4.67 6.17 13.36
CA LEU A 128 3.65 5.37 12.68
C LEU A 128 3.16 4.22 13.56
N PHE A 129 4.08 3.45 14.10
CA PHE A 129 3.75 2.30 14.94
C PHE A 129 3.12 2.71 16.28
N GLU A 130 3.55 3.81 16.87
CA GLU A 130 2.90 4.38 18.07
C GLU A 130 1.45 4.81 17.79
N GLN A 131 1.20 5.43 16.63
CA GLN A 131 -0.15 5.81 16.21
C GLN A 131 -1.03 4.59 15.96
N ALA A 132 -0.51 3.56 15.30
CA ALA A 132 -1.21 2.31 15.05
C ALA A 132 -1.56 1.57 16.36
N LYS A 133 -0.63 1.46 17.29
CA LYS A 133 -0.88 0.87 18.63
C LYS A 133 -2.04 1.55 19.38
N LYS A 134 -2.18 2.87 19.23
CA LYS A 134 -3.29 3.64 19.85
C LYS A 134 -4.64 3.35 19.21
N LYS A 135 -4.66 2.92 17.93
CA LYS A 135 -5.88 2.64 17.15
C LYS A 135 -6.09 1.14 16.89
N ALA A 136 -5.35 0.28 17.56
CA ALA A 136 -5.50 -1.18 17.41
C ALA A 136 -6.88 -1.67 17.92
N PRO A 137 -7.52 -2.65 17.22
CA PRO A 137 -6.97 -3.40 16.08
C PRO A 137 -6.89 -2.56 14.80
N CYS A 138 -5.80 -2.72 14.01
CA CYS A 138 -5.61 -1.95 12.78
C CYS A 138 -4.63 -2.65 11.83
N ILE A 139 -4.58 -2.17 10.60
CA ILE A 139 -3.62 -2.60 9.58
C ILE A 139 -2.68 -1.42 9.25
N ILE A 140 -1.37 -1.69 9.21
CA ILE A 140 -0.36 -0.81 8.61
C ILE A 140 -0.03 -1.38 7.23
N PHE A 141 -0.12 -0.56 6.18
CA PHE A 141 0.29 -0.93 4.85
C PHE A 141 1.47 -0.10 4.38
N ILE A 142 2.55 -0.79 4.03
CA ILE A 142 3.78 -0.18 3.51
C ILE A 142 3.90 -0.57 2.03
N ASP A 143 3.62 0.39 1.15
CA ASP A 143 3.81 0.19 -0.29
C ASP A 143 5.29 0.38 -0.66
N GLU A 144 5.75 -0.25 -1.73
CA GLU A 144 7.13 -0.14 -2.21
C GLU A 144 8.17 -0.43 -1.10
N LEU A 145 8.00 -1.55 -0.37
CA LEU A 145 8.89 -1.91 0.73
C LEU A 145 10.36 -1.98 0.30
N ASP A 146 10.64 -2.29 -0.95
CA ASP A 146 11.99 -2.35 -1.53
C ASP A 146 12.71 -1.00 -1.50
N ALA A 147 12.01 0.13 -1.35
CA ALA A 147 12.66 1.44 -1.18
C ALA A 147 13.55 1.51 0.07
N ILE A 148 13.17 0.82 1.16
CA ILE A 148 13.91 0.75 2.42
C ILE A 148 14.51 -0.62 2.70
N GLY A 149 13.95 -1.67 2.09
CA GLY A 149 14.26 -3.07 2.40
C GLY A 149 15.39 -3.69 1.57
N LYS A 150 16.10 -2.95 0.71
CA LYS A 150 17.17 -3.52 -0.15
C LYS A 150 18.35 -4.04 0.65
N SER A 151 18.80 -5.27 0.29
CA SER A 151 19.99 -5.88 0.86
C SER A 151 21.28 -5.19 0.39
N ARG A 152 22.37 -5.32 1.18
CA ARG A 152 23.67 -4.69 0.94
C ARG A 152 24.42 -5.21 -0.29
N SER A 153 23.97 -6.26 -0.95
CA SER A 153 24.74 -7.04 -1.93
C SER A 153 25.02 -6.38 -3.29
N GLY A 154 25.01 -5.07 -3.44
CA GLY A 154 25.21 -4.48 -4.77
C GLY A 154 25.69 -3.03 -4.85
N SER A 155 25.87 -2.34 -3.77
CA SER A 155 26.18 -0.90 -3.83
C SER A 155 27.56 -0.58 -3.26
N MET A 156 28.59 -0.72 -4.10
CA MET A 156 29.90 -0.13 -3.86
C MET A 156 29.84 1.32 -4.34
N GLY A 157 29.60 2.26 -3.40
CA GLY A 157 29.91 3.66 -3.64
C GLY A 157 28.78 4.70 -3.60
N VAL A 158 28.13 4.90 -2.47
CA VAL A 158 27.73 6.27 -2.05
C VAL A 158 27.71 6.27 -0.51
N VAL A 159 28.69 6.90 0.09
CA VAL A 159 28.78 7.10 1.55
C VAL A 159 27.72 8.14 1.93
N GLY A 160 26.74 7.76 2.77
CA GLY A 160 25.76 8.67 3.37
C GLY A 160 24.29 8.29 3.18
N GLY A 161 23.87 7.77 2.04
CA GLY A 161 22.47 7.39 1.81
C GLY A 161 22.11 5.98 2.26
N ASN A 162 23.10 5.11 2.44
CA ASN A 162 22.90 3.73 2.86
C ASN A 162 22.69 3.62 4.37
N ASP A 163 23.36 4.44 5.16
CA ASP A 163 23.30 4.42 6.64
C ASP A 163 21.89 4.80 7.14
N GLU A 164 21.26 5.76 6.48
CA GLU A 164 19.90 6.20 6.83
C GLU A 164 18.86 5.12 6.53
N ARG A 165 18.94 4.50 5.34
CA ARG A 165 18.04 3.39 4.97
C ARG A 165 18.20 2.20 5.91
N GLU A 166 19.43 1.85 6.26
CA GLU A 166 19.73 0.76 7.20
C GLU A 166 19.19 1.06 8.60
N GLN A 167 19.34 2.29 9.08
CA GLN A 167 18.78 2.71 10.36
C GLN A 167 17.25 2.63 10.35
N THR A 168 16.62 3.04 9.26
CA THR A 168 15.18 2.96 9.07
C THR A 168 14.70 1.50 9.01
N LEU A 169 15.39 0.64 8.26
CA LEU A 169 15.10 -0.78 8.20
C LEU A 169 15.22 -1.43 9.59
N ASN A 170 16.32 -1.17 10.31
CA ASN A 170 16.52 -1.71 11.65
C ASN A 170 15.44 -1.24 12.64
N GLN A 171 14.96 0.00 12.52
CA GLN A 171 13.85 0.48 13.32
C GLN A 171 12.55 -0.25 12.96
N LEU A 172 12.27 -0.47 11.67
CA LEU A 172 11.11 -1.26 11.24
C LEU A 172 11.12 -2.67 11.83
N LEU A 173 12.27 -3.35 11.75
CA LEU A 173 12.44 -4.68 12.32
C LEU A 173 12.22 -4.68 13.84
N THR A 174 12.74 -3.68 14.54
CA THR A 174 12.57 -3.53 16.00
C THR A 174 11.09 -3.31 16.36
N GLU A 175 10.38 -2.46 15.62
CA GLU A 175 8.95 -2.25 15.87
C GLU A 175 8.14 -3.52 15.60
N MET A 176 8.43 -4.25 14.52
CA MET A 176 7.75 -5.52 14.24
C MET A 176 8.01 -6.59 15.30
N ASP A 177 9.22 -6.68 15.81
CA ASP A 177 9.56 -7.62 16.90
C ASP A 177 8.86 -7.24 18.21
N GLY A 178 8.64 -5.94 18.45
CA GLY A 178 8.01 -5.39 19.65
C GLY A 178 6.48 -5.57 19.75
N PHE A 179 5.81 -6.13 18.72
CA PHE A 179 4.39 -6.43 18.77
C PHE A 179 4.13 -7.78 19.44
N ALA A 180 3.52 -7.77 20.60
CA ALA A 180 3.21 -9.00 21.34
C ALA A 180 1.84 -9.00 22.03
N SER A 181 0.91 -8.09 21.69
CA SER A 181 -0.40 -8.06 22.36
C SER A 181 -1.44 -8.79 21.54
N ALA A 182 -1.87 -9.96 22.02
CA ALA A 182 -2.97 -10.72 21.40
C ALA A 182 -4.31 -9.97 21.46
N ASP A 183 -4.52 -9.13 22.49
CA ASP A 183 -5.80 -8.45 22.72
C ASP A 183 -6.08 -7.29 21.75
N LYS A 184 -5.05 -6.70 21.16
CA LYS A 184 -5.19 -5.59 20.20
C LYS A 184 -4.20 -5.77 19.06
N PRO A 185 -4.54 -6.61 18.09
CA PRO A 185 -3.62 -6.94 17.00
C PRO A 185 -3.36 -5.75 16.08
N VAL A 186 -2.10 -5.58 15.70
CA VAL A 186 -1.67 -4.73 14.59
C VAL A 186 -1.04 -5.65 13.56
N ILE A 187 -1.59 -5.66 12.34
CA ILE A 187 -1.05 -6.43 11.22
C ILE A 187 -0.30 -5.49 10.29
N VAL A 188 0.90 -5.88 9.89
CA VAL A 188 1.67 -5.13 8.89
C VAL A 188 1.53 -5.82 7.54
N LEU A 189 0.87 -5.19 6.59
CA LEU A 189 0.90 -5.61 5.19
C LEU A 189 1.98 -4.79 4.48
N ALA A 190 2.78 -5.41 3.64
CA ALA A 190 3.70 -4.68 2.79
C ALA A 190 3.58 -5.16 1.34
N ALA A 191 3.91 -4.30 0.39
CA ALA A 191 3.93 -4.65 -1.02
C ALA A 191 5.31 -4.38 -1.64
N THR A 192 5.73 -5.27 -2.52
CA THR A 192 6.93 -5.09 -3.34
C THR A 192 6.73 -5.67 -4.73
N ASN A 193 7.40 -5.07 -5.71
CA ASN A 193 7.50 -5.60 -7.05
C ASN A 193 8.81 -6.40 -7.26
N GLN A 194 9.74 -6.31 -6.31
CA GLN A 194 11.10 -6.88 -6.39
C GLN A 194 11.46 -7.63 -5.10
N PRO A 195 10.85 -8.80 -4.83
CA PRO A 195 11.12 -9.53 -3.59
C PRO A 195 12.57 -9.98 -3.46
N GLU A 196 13.26 -10.22 -4.58
CA GLU A 196 14.65 -10.69 -4.65
C GLU A 196 15.68 -9.68 -4.12
N VAL A 197 15.32 -8.38 -4.07
CA VAL A 197 16.24 -7.36 -3.56
C VAL A 197 16.09 -7.12 -2.05
N LEU A 198 15.06 -7.69 -1.42
CA LEU A 198 14.80 -7.49 -0.01
C LEU A 198 15.83 -8.16 0.89
N ASP A 199 16.12 -7.50 2.01
CA ASP A 199 16.98 -8.07 3.05
C ASP A 199 16.30 -9.29 3.70
N ALA A 200 17.05 -10.39 3.79
CA ALA A 200 16.55 -11.64 4.38
C ALA A 200 16.07 -11.49 5.83
N ALA A 201 16.52 -10.47 6.55
CA ALA A 201 16.05 -10.18 7.89
C ALA A 201 14.56 -9.81 7.94
N LEU A 202 14.02 -9.21 6.86
CA LEU A 202 12.58 -8.92 6.75
C LEU A 202 11.71 -10.18 6.68
N LEU A 203 12.24 -11.25 6.07
CA LEU A 203 11.51 -12.48 5.79
C LEU A 203 11.62 -13.53 6.91
N ARG A 204 12.24 -13.17 8.04
CA ARG A 204 12.36 -14.08 9.19
C ARG A 204 11.02 -14.25 9.94
N PRO A 205 10.80 -15.43 10.56
CA PRO A 205 9.62 -15.67 11.40
C PRO A 205 9.39 -14.56 12.43
N GLY A 206 8.13 -14.13 12.55
CA GLY A 206 7.72 -13.02 13.42
C GLY A 206 7.79 -11.64 12.77
N ARG A 207 8.16 -11.55 11.48
CA ARG A 207 8.19 -10.36 10.65
C ARG A 207 7.28 -10.57 9.43
N PHE A 208 7.80 -10.48 8.19
CA PHE A 208 7.05 -10.84 6.98
C PHE A 208 7.23 -12.33 6.69
N ASP A 209 6.66 -13.16 7.53
CA ASP A 209 6.79 -14.62 7.48
C ASP A 209 5.77 -15.29 6.53
N ARG A 210 4.77 -14.54 6.06
CA ARG A 210 3.86 -14.97 5.01
C ARG A 210 4.07 -14.10 3.76
N GLN A 211 4.21 -14.76 2.62
CA GLN A 211 4.26 -14.10 1.31
C GLN A 211 3.03 -14.52 0.51
N VAL A 212 2.31 -13.56 -0.01
CA VAL A 212 1.12 -13.76 -0.84
C VAL A 212 1.43 -13.25 -2.25
N LEU A 213 1.32 -14.13 -3.23
CA LEU A 213 1.54 -13.79 -4.63
C LEU A 213 0.31 -13.10 -5.20
N VAL A 214 0.49 -11.90 -5.74
CA VAL A 214 -0.54 -11.12 -6.44
C VAL A 214 -0.09 -10.97 -7.89
N ASP A 215 -0.35 -12.02 -8.68
CA ASP A 215 0.10 -12.11 -10.06
C ASP A 215 -0.87 -11.44 -11.05
N ARG A 216 -0.50 -11.42 -12.31
CA ARG A 216 -1.36 -10.96 -13.39
C ARG A 216 -2.60 -11.86 -13.49
N PRO A 217 -3.78 -11.28 -13.79
CA PRO A 217 -5.00 -12.05 -13.87
C PRO A 217 -4.99 -13.03 -15.05
N ASP A 218 -5.58 -14.19 -14.85
CA ASP A 218 -5.91 -15.15 -15.89
C ASP A 218 -7.04 -14.62 -16.79
N LEU A 219 -7.49 -15.39 -17.78
CA LEU A 219 -8.56 -14.99 -18.67
C LEU A 219 -9.87 -14.64 -17.93
N SER A 220 -10.24 -15.47 -16.97
CA SER A 220 -11.46 -15.26 -16.16
C SER A 220 -11.34 -14.00 -15.31
N GLY A 221 -10.18 -13.81 -14.67
CA GLY A 221 -9.88 -12.63 -13.88
C GLY A 221 -9.92 -11.35 -14.71
N ARG A 222 -9.33 -11.35 -15.95
CA ARG A 222 -9.42 -10.19 -16.81
C ARG A 222 -10.84 -9.84 -17.22
N LYS A 223 -11.68 -10.86 -17.50
CA LYS A 223 -13.10 -10.64 -17.78
C LYS A 223 -13.79 -9.97 -16.59
N THR A 224 -13.62 -10.49 -15.40
CA THR A 224 -14.23 -9.94 -14.18
C THR A 224 -13.73 -8.51 -13.90
N ILE A 225 -12.44 -8.23 -14.14
CA ILE A 225 -11.89 -6.88 -14.02
C ILE A 225 -12.51 -5.94 -15.04
N LEU A 226 -12.65 -6.37 -16.29
CA LEU A 226 -13.31 -5.59 -17.34
C LEU A 226 -14.76 -5.29 -16.97
N ASP A 227 -15.51 -6.26 -16.44
CA ASP A 227 -16.88 -6.07 -15.96
C ASP A 227 -16.98 -4.99 -14.87
N ILE A 228 -15.99 -4.92 -13.95
CA ILE A 228 -15.96 -3.90 -12.91
C ILE A 228 -15.72 -2.50 -13.49
N TYR A 229 -14.74 -2.36 -14.38
CA TYR A 229 -14.38 -1.04 -14.93
C TYR A 229 -15.38 -0.55 -15.97
N THR A 230 -15.98 -1.43 -16.74
CA THR A 230 -16.97 -1.08 -17.77
C THR A 230 -18.31 -0.61 -17.18
N LYS A 231 -18.66 -1.03 -15.96
CA LYS A 231 -19.83 -0.49 -15.23
C LYS A 231 -19.78 1.04 -15.03
N LYS A 232 -18.59 1.63 -15.06
CA LYS A 232 -18.37 3.08 -14.90
C LYS A 232 -18.43 3.86 -16.20
N VAL A 233 -18.58 3.18 -17.35
CA VAL A 233 -18.54 3.73 -18.68
C VAL A 233 -19.81 3.34 -19.43
N LYS A 234 -20.33 4.23 -20.29
CA LYS A 234 -21.46 3.88 -21.15
C LYS A 234 -20.96 3.04 -22.33
N LEU A 235 -21.36 1.79 -22.38
CA LEU A 235 -21.05 0.86 -23.45
C LEU A 235 -22.19 0.82 -24.46
N ALA A 236 -21.87 0.50 -25.73
CA ALA A 236 -22.85 0.09 -26.71
C ALA A 236 -23.31 -1.37 -26.44
N ASP A 237 -24.55 -1.68 -26.84
CA ASP A 237 -25.17 -3.00 -26.56
C ASP A 237 -24.47 -4.21 -27.24
N SER A 238 -23.60 -3.95 -28.22
CA SER A 238 -22.96 -4.99 -29.05
C SER A 238 -21.51 -5.31 -28.65
N ILE A 239 -21.08 -4.98 -27.44
CA ILE A 239 -19.70 -5.22 -27.00
C ILE A 239 -19.50 -6.65 -26.52
N ASP A 240 -18.48 -7.31 -27.09
CA ASP A 240 -18.01 -8.62 -26.66
C ASP A 240 -16.77 -8.48 -25.76
N LEU A 241 -17.00 -8.47 -24.43
CA LEU A 241 -15.93 -8.40 -23.43
C LEU A 241 -15.08 -9.68 -23.38
N ASP A 242 -15.60 -10.82 -23.84
CA ASP A 242 -14.84 -12.06 -23.90
C ASP A 242 -13.71 -11.96 -24.94
N SER A 243 -13.99 -11.39 -26.11
CA SER A 243 -12.97 -11.15 -27.13
C SER A 243 -11.91 -10.16 -26.66
N ILE A 244 -12.30 -9.12 -25.92
CA ILE A 244 -11.36 -8.15 -25.33
C ILE A 244 -10.49 -8.82 -24.26
N ALA A 245 -11.07 -9.64 -23.39
CA ALA A 245 -10.31 -10.38 -22.38
C ALA A 245 -9.30 -11.35 -23.00
N GLN A 246 -9.62 -11.96 -24.14
CA GLN A 246 -8.68 -12.79 -24.91
C GLN A 246 -7.54 -11.97 -25.53
N ALA A 247 -7.87 -10.82 -26.10
CA ALA A 247 -6.90 -9.95 -26.77
C ALA A 247 -5.93 -9.27 -25.77
N THR A 248 -6.29 -9.16 -24.49
CA THR A 248 -5.49 -8.51 -23.44
C THR A 248 -4.65 -9.48 -22.62
N SER A 249 -4.17 -10.56 -23.24
CA SER A 249 -3.29 -11.53 -22.57
C SER A 249 -2.05 -10.84 -22.00
N GLY A 250 -1.74 -11.08 -20.71
CA GLY A 250 -0.60 -10.50 -20.01
C GLY A 250 -0.84 -9.10 -19.41
N PHE A 251 -2.00 -8.49 -19.62
CA PHE A 251 -2.36 -7.21 -18.99
C PHE A 251 -2.59 -7.38 -17.48
N ALA A 252 -2.07 -6.43 -16.72
CA ALA A 252 -2.41 -6.28 -15.30
C ALA A 252 -3.74 -5.51 -15.13
N GLY A 253 -4.28 -5.50 -13.92
CA GLY A 253 -5.53 -4.80 -13.63
C GLY A 253 -5.47 -3.30 -13.96
N ALA A 254 -4.31 -2.66 -13.74
CA ALA A 254 -4.10 -1.25 -14.09
C ALA A 254 -4.11 -1.01 -15.60
N ASP A 255 -3.57 -1.94 -16.39
CA ASP A 255 -3.55 -1.83 -17.85
C ASP A 255 -4.97 -1.93 -18.41
N LEU A 256 -5.78 -2.85 -17.88
CA LEU A 256 -7.19 -3.00 -18.23
C LEU A 256 -8.01 -1.76 -17.89
N ALA A 257 -7.78 -1.18 -16.70
CA ALA A 257 -8.44 0.06 -16.29
C ALA A 257 -8.07 1.23 -17.22
N ASN A 258 -6.79 1.36 -17.57
CA ASN A 258 -6.30 2.38 -18.48
C ASN A 258 -6.88 2.19 -19.89
N MET A 259 -6.91 0.96 -20.39
CA MET A 259 -7.52 0.63 -21.69
C MET A 259 -8.99 1.04 -21.77
N VAL A 260 -9.78 0.72 -20.74
CA VAL A 260 -11.21 1.14 -20.70
C VAL A 260 -11.34 2.67 -20.70
N ASN A 261 -10.47 3.37 -19.97
CA ASN A 261 -10.44 4.83 -19.97
C ASN A 261 -10.04 5.39 -21.34
N GLU A 262 -9.02 4.84 -22.00
CA GLU A 262 -8.62 5.25 -23.36
C GLU A 262 -9.74 5.02 -24.38
N ALA A 263 -10.43 3.90 -24.31
CA ALA A 263 -11.59 3.64 -25.16
C ALA A 263 -12.69 4.70 -24.97
N ALA A 264 -12.96 5.10 -23.72
CA ALA A 264 -13.92 6.17 -23.46
C ALA A 264 -13.46 7.53 -24.02
N LEU A 265 -12.15 7.83 -23.96
CA LEU A 265 -11.58 9.04 -24.57
C LEU A 265 -11.67 9.02 -26.10
N LEU A 266 -11.48 7.84 -26.72
CA LEU A 266 -11.64 7.67 -28.17
C LEU A 266 -13.07 7.93 -28.61
N ALA A 267 -14.05 7.33 -27.93
CA ALA A 267 -15.48 7.58 -28.20
C ALA A 267 -15.84 9.07 -28.05
N ALA A 268 -15.33 9.73 -27.00
CA ALA A 268 -15.56 11.16 -26.79
C ALA A 268 -14.95 12.04 -27.89
N ARG A 269 -13.72 11.73 -28.35
CA ARG A 269 -13.07 12.43 -29.48
C ARG A 269 -13.88 12.27 -30.78
N ALA A 270 -14.47 11.10 -30.97
CA ALA A 270 -15.36 10.84 -32.12
C ALA A 270 -16.78 11.42 -31.92
N LYS A 271 -17.03 12.18 -30.82
CA LYS A 271 -18.33 12.77 -30.45
C LYS A 271 -19.45 11.73 -30.32
N ARG A 272 -19.13 10.52 -29.94
CA ARG A 272 -20.08 9.46 -29.61
C ARG A 272 -20.46 9.52 -28.14
N THR A 273 -21.61 8.96 -27.79
CA THR A 273 -22.16 8.96 -26.43
C THR A 273 -21.95 7.64 -25.70
N SER A 274 -21.40 6.64 -26.40
CA SER A 274 -21.08 5.31 -25.87
C SER A 274 -19.79 4.80 -26.49
N VAL A 275 -19.12 3.92 -25.77
CA VAL A 275 -17.92 3.19 -26.22
C VAL A 275 -18.36 2.03 -27.09
N GLU A 276 -17.73 1.84 -28.23
CA GLU A 276 -17.96 0.74 -29.15
C GLU A 276 -16.81 -0.28 -29.10
N GLN A 277 -17.02 -1.49 -29.66
CA GLN A 277 -16.01 -2.55 -29.74
C GLN A 277 -14.70 -2.07 -30.38
N GLN A 278 -14.81 -1.23 -31.39
CA GLN A 278 -13.66 -0.68 -32.13
C GLN A 278 -12.79 0.21 -31.21
N ASP A 279 -13.42 1.00 -30.29
CA ASP A 279 -12.67 1.85 -29.36
C ASP A 279 -11.84 1.03 -28.38
N LEU A 280 -12.41 -0.07 -27.88
CA LEU A 280 -11.69 -1.00 -27.02
C LEU A 280 -10.53 -1.68 -27.75
N SER A 281 -10.74 -2.09 -29.00
CA SER A 281 -9.68 -2.69 -29.83
C SER A 281 -8.56 -1.71 -30.11
N GLU A 282 -8.88 -0.46 -30.47
CA GLU A 282 -7.88 0.59 -30.69
C GLU A 282 -7.14 0.98 -29.40
N ALA A 283 -7.84 0.97 -28.25
CA ALA A 283 -7.24 1.24 -26.96
C ALA A 283 -6.22 0.17 -26.54
N ILE A 284 -6.41 -1.10 -26.91
CA ILE A 284 -5.42 -2.16 -26.68
C ILE A 284 -4.09 -1.79 -27.35
N GLU A 285 -4.12 -1.37 -28.62
CA GLU A 285 -2.90 -1.01 -29.37
C GLU A 285 -2.16 0.20 -28.80
N ARG A 286 -2.87 1.06 -28.04
CA ARG A 286 -2.26 2.26 -27.41
C ARG A 286 -1.66 2.01 -26.05
N VAL A 287 -2.11 0.97 -25.36
CA VAL A 287 -1.66 0.64 -23.98
C VAL A 287 -0.46 -0.31 -24.04
N VAL A 288 -0.29 -1.08 -25.10
CA VAL A 288 0.90 -1.91 -25.34
C VAL A 288 2.08 -1.03 -25.79
#